data_73bbbac85068c352df13976730d87700
#
_entry.id   73bbbac85068c352df13976730d87700
#
_cell.length_a   1.000
_cell.length_b   1.000
_cell.length_c   1.000
_cell.angle_alpha   90.00
_cell.angle_beta   90.00
_cell.angle_gamma   90.00
#
_symmetry.space_group_name_H-M   'P 1'
#
loop_
_entity.id
_entity.type
_entity.pdbx_description
1 polymer ?
#
loop_
_entity_poly.entity_id
_entity_poly.type
_entity_poly.pdbx_seq_one_letter_code
_entity_poly.pdbx_strand_id
1 'polypeptide(L)'
;MEKEQKYLQKDILRMIFQMRKCRCEEKLIKRMIITEHDLTDYRWKSSIRKLQEAGFLETHSEEKIPALTESGTTYARQLQYAADGWNQFLQMTGVDEKTADKDGRLMACEISEEEKIDNLWRFINTGGRNTIPKSIDCHTLWKILEPGKYQVWFSFY
;
A
#
# COMPACT_ATOMS: atom_id res chain seq x y z
N MET A 1 7.72 7.29 -14.95
CA MET A 1 6.32 7.28 -15.40
C MET A 1 5.60 5.94 -15.18
N GLU A 2 6.13 4.82 -15.61
CA GLU A 2 5.50 3.51 -15.36
C GLU A 2 5.41 3.15 -13.87
N LYS A 3 6.43 3.47 -13.08
CA LYS A 3 6.44 3.20 -11.63
C LYS A 3 5.37 4.01 -10.89
N GLU A 4 5.23 5.29 -11.21
CA GLU A 4 4.21 6.15 -10.59
C GLU A 4 2.79 5.68 -10.91
N GLN A 5 2.56 5.23 -12.15
CA GLN A 5 1.25 4.72 -12.53
C GLN A 5 0.89 3.41 -11.84
N LYS A 6 1.87 2.51 -11.70
CA LYS A 6 1.66 1.24 -10.97
C LYS A 6 1.36 1.49 -9.49
N TYR A 7 2.11 2.38 -8.88
CA TYR A 7 1.88 2.79 -7.49
C TYR A 7 0.49 3.37 -7.31
N LEU A 8 0.10 4.30 -8.18
CA LEU A 8 -1.19 4.96 -8.12
C LEU A 8 -2.35 3.95 -8.16
N GLN A 9 -2.33 3.03 -9.10
CA GLN A 9 -3.38 2.03 -9.24
C GLN A 9 -3.47 1.09 -8.05
N LYS A 10 -2.34 0.63 -7.56
CA LYS A 10 -2.27 -0.24 -6.37
C LYS A 10 -2.84 0.46 -5.14
N ASP A 11 -2.45 1.71 -4.92
CA ASP A 11 -2.92 2.46 -3.76
C ASP A 11 -4.41 2.81 -3.87
N ILE A 12 -4.90 3.15 -5.06
CA ILE A 12 -6.33 3.36 -5.30
C ILE A 12 -7.12 2.09 -4.96
N LEU A 13 -6.68 0.95 -5.43
CA LEU A 13 -7.33 -0.34 -5.17
C LEU A 13 -7.39 -0.63 -3.66
N ARG A 14 -6.27 -0.44 -2.97
CA ARG A 14 -6.17 -0.59 -1.52
C ARG A 14 -7.14 0.34 -0.78
N MET A 15 -7.18 1.62 -1.19
CA MET A 15 -8.07 2.61 -0.56
C MET A 15 -9.55 2.25 -0.76
N ILE A 16 -9.94 1.83 -1.95
CA ILE A 16 -11.32 1.38 -2.22
C ILE A 16 -11.68 0.23 -1.28
N PHE A 17 -10.83 -0.77 -1.20
CA PHE A 17 -11.03 -1.92 -0.32
C PHE A 17 -11.17 -1.51 1.15
N GLN A 18 -10.22 -0.74 1.65
CA GLN A 18 -10.20 -0.36 3.06
C GLN A 18 -11.36 0.53 3.45
N MET A 19 -11.70 1.50 2.61
CA MET A 19 -12.80 2.42 2.88
C MET A 19 -14.17 1.74 2.79
N ARG A 20 -14.36 0.78 1.88
CA ARG A 20 -15.56 -0.04 1.84
C ARG A 20 -15.68 -0.95 3.05
N LYS A 21 -14.58 -1.50 3.50
CA LYS A 21 -14.54 -2.29 4.74
C LYS A 21 -14.97 -1.45 5.95
N CYS A 22 -14.61 -0.16 5.97
CA CYS A 22 -15.03 0.78 7.00
C CYS A 22 -16.43 1.36 6.75
N ARG A 23 -17.15 0.89 5.74
CA ARG A 23 -18.51 1.32 5.38
C ARG A 23 -18.60 2.81 5.03
N CYS A 24 -17.58 3.38 4.43
CA CYS A 24 -17.61 4.75 3.94
C CYS A 24 -18.53 4.88 2.72
N GLU A 25 -19.18 6.04 2.58
CA GLU A 25 -20.01 6.34 1.42
C GLU A 25 -19.17 6.44 0.15
N GLU A 26 -19.73 5.99 -0.99
CA GLU A 26 -19.05 6.00 -2.29
C GLU A 26 -18.52 7.40 -2.70
N LYS A 27 -19.30 8.44 -2.44
CA LYS A 27 -18.88 9.84 -2.70
C LYS A 27 -17.66 10.23 -1.88
N LEU A 28 -17.60 9.80 -0.63
CA LEU A 28 -16.48 10.07 0.26
C LEU A 28 -15.24 9.32 -0.20
N ILE A 29 -15.39 8.06 -0.58
CA ILE A 29 -14.29 7.23 -1.09
C ILE A 29 -13.63 7.91 -2.30
N LYS A 30 -14.43 8.28 -3.30
CA LYS A 30 -13.95 8.96 -4.50
C LYS A 30 -13.23 10.26 -4.16
N ARG A 31 -13.84 11.09 -3.33
CA ARG A 31 -13.29 12.39 -2.93
C ARG A 31 -11.94 12.24 -2.22
N MET A 32 -11.85 11.30 -1.31
CA MET A 32 -10.62 11.07 -0.55
C MET A 32 -9.48 10.54 -1.44
N ILE A 33 -9.78 9.65 -2.36
CA ILE A 33 -8.79 9.15 -3.31
C ILE A 33 -8.30 10.26 -4.22
N ILE A 34 -9.20 11.06 -4.76
CA ILE A 34 -8.87 12.20 -5.61
C ILE A 34 -8.00 13.21 -4.86
N THR A 35 -8.34 13.50 -3.61
CA THR A 35 -7.58 14.44 -2.78
C THR A 35 -6.19 13.89 -2.44
N GLU A 36 -6.11 12.63 -2.04
CA GLU A 36 -4.84 12.00 -1.65
C GLU A 36 -3.82 11.98 -2.79
N HIS A 37 -4.28 11.72 -4.00
CA HIS A 37 -3.43 11.57 -5.17
C HIS A 37 -3.46 12.77 -6.11
N ASP A 38 -4.16 13.84 -5.75
CA ASP A 38 -4.32 15.05 -6.58
C ASP A 38 -4.71 14.70 -8.02
N LEU A 39 -5.82 13.96 -8.16
CA LEU A 39 -6.25 13.44 -9.45
C LEU A 39 -7.18 14.41 -10.18
N THR A 40 -6.95 14.55 -11.48
CA THR A 40 -7.95 15.13 -12.40
C THR A 40 -9.06 14.11 -12.64
N ASP A 41 -10.21 14.56 -13.13
CA ASP A 41 -11.31 13.67 -13.51
C ASP A 41 -10.88 12.64 -14.57
N TYR A 42 -10.07 13.06 -15.51
CA TYR A 42 -9.50 12.18 -16.53
C TYR A 42 -8.61 11.08 -15.92
N ARG A 43 -7.72 11.46 -15.00
CA ARG A 43 -6.81 10.49 -14.34
C ARG A 43 -7.57 9.52 -13.44
N TRP A 44 -8.63 10.00 -12.78
CA TRP A 44 -9.52 9.13 -12.02
C TRP A 44 -10.17 8.08 -12.91
N LYS A 45 -10.81 8.51 -13.99
CA LYS A 45 -11.48 7.59 -14.93
C LYS A 45 -10.50 6.62 -15.58
N SER A 46 -9.33 7.11 -15.97
CA SER A 46 -8.25 6.29 -16.54
C SER A 46 -7.76 5.23 -15.56
N SER A 47 -7.59 5.60 -14.29
CA SER A 47 -7.14 4.67 -13.24
C SER A 47 -8.17 3.57 -12.98
N ILE A 48 -9.45 3.93 -12.90
CA ILE A 48 -10.53 2.95 -12.74
C ILE A 48 -10.57 1.98 -13.93
N ARG A 49 -10.48 2.50 -15.15
CA ARG A 49 -10.46 1.67 -16.35
C ARG A 49 -9.28 0.69 -16.35
N LYS A 50 -8.09 1.13 -15.97
CA LYS A 50 -6.90 0.27 -15.89
C LYS A 50 -7.05 -0.83 -14.85
N LEU A 51 -7.69 -0.54 -13.72
CA LEU A 51 -8.00 -1.55 -12.71
C LEU A 51 -9.04 -2.56 -13.21
N GLN A 52 -10.01 -2.12 -14.01
CA GLN A 52 -10.96 -3.00 -14.68
C GLN A 52 -10.27 -3.90 -15.70
N GLU A 53 -9.41 -3.34 -16.54
CA GLU A 53 -8.64 -4.08 -17.55
C GLU A 53 -7.69 -5.10 -16.90
N ALA A 54 -7.15 -4.79 -15.72
CA ALA A 54 -6.30 -5.72 -14.96
C ALA A 54 -7.10 -6.83 -14.24
N GLY A 55 -8.44 -6.76 -14.27
CA GLY A 55 -9.30 -7.75 -13.64
C GLY A 55 -9.49 -7.57 -12.13
N PHE A 56 -9.16 -6.41 -11.58
CA PHE A 56 -9.32 -6.12 -10.14
C PHE A 56 -10.65 -5.44 -9.79
N LEU A 57 -11.25 -4.76 -10.75
CA LEU A 57 -12.58 -4.17 -10.62
C LEU A 57 -13.51 -4.75 -11.70
N GLU A 58 -14.80 -4.87 -11.36
CA GLU A 58 -15.82 -5.36 -12.28
C GLU A 58 -15.99 -4.41 -13.47
N THR A 59 -16.22 -4.98 -14.67
CA THR A 59 -16.36 -4.19 -15.90
C THR A 59 -17.77 -3.68 -16.14
N HIS A 60 -18.77 -4.31 -15.54
CA HIS A 60 -20.19 -4.02 -15.75
C HIS A 60 -20.90 -3.63 -14.44
N SER A 61 -20.30 -2.72 -13.69
CA SER A 61 -20.90 -2.23 -12.47
C SER A 61 -21.70 -0.97 -12.76
N GLU A 62 -22.96 -0.92 -12.29
CA GLU A 62 -23.78 0.30 -12.29
C GLU A 62 -23.40 1.23 -11.17
N GLU A 63 -22.57 0.80 -10.25
CA GLU A 63 -22.08 1.60 -9.14
C GLU A 63 -21.10 2.67 -9.62
N LYS A 64 -21.06 3.81 -8.92
CA LYS A 64 -20.14 4.91 -9.24
C LYS A 64 -18.67 4.48 -9.18
N ILE A 65 -18.32 3.61 -8.23
CA ILE A 65 -17.05 2.92 -8.16
C ILE A 65 -17.34 1.44 -8.39
N PRO A 66 -16.76 0.81 -9.42
CA PRO A 66 -17.00 -0.60 -9.67
C PRO A 66 -16.68 -1.48 -8.47
N ALA A 67 -17.40 -2.57 -8.30
CA ALA A 67 -17.14 -3.54 -7.26
C ALA A 67 -15.78 -4.22 -7.47
N LEU A 68 -15.14 -4.61 -6.38
CA LEU A 68 -13.91 -5.41 -6.42
C LEU A 68 -14.24 -6.83 -6.91
N THR A 69 -13.41 -7.35 -7.79
CA THR A 69 -13.44 -8.77 -8.14
C THR A 69 -12.85 -9.60 -6.98
N GLU A 70 -12.94 -10.90 -7.05
CA GLU A 70 -12.28 -11.79 -6.09
C GLU A 70 -10.77 -11.56 -6.07
N SER A 71 -10.14 -11.49 -7.25
CA SER A 71 -8.69 -11.21 -7.34
C SER A 71 -8.36 -9.79 -6.86
N GLY A 72 -9.20 -8.81 -7.13
CA GLY A 72 -9.06 -7.44 -6.62
C GLY A 72 -9.12 -7.38 -5.11
N THR A 73 -10.07 -8.08 -4.51
CA THR A 73 -10.21 -8.16 -3.05
C THR A 73 -8.99 -8.81 -2.40
N THR A 74 -8.53 -9.93 -2.95
CA THR A 74 -7.35 -10.65 -2.44
C THR A 74 -6.10 -9.78 -2.53
N TYR A 75 -5.88 -9.12 -3.66
CA TYR A 75 -4.72 -8.27 -3.86
C TYR A 75 -4.75 -7.02 -2.97
N ALA A 76 -5.91 -6.38 -2.87
CA ALA A 76 -6.09 -5.20 -2.02
C ALA A 76 -5.87 -5.53 -0.53
N ARG A 77 -6.36 -6.68 -0.09
CA ARG A 77 -6.13 -7.16 1.28
C ARG A 77 -4.66 -7.37 1.56
N GLN A 78 -3.94 -7.96 0.61
CA GLN A 78 -2.49 -8.17 0.70
C GLN A 78 -1.74 -6.83 0.77
N LEU A 79 -2.12 -5.85 -0.05
CA LEU A 79 -1.54 -4.51 -0.02
C LEU A 79 -1.80 -3.81 1.31
N GLN A 80 -3.00 -3.93 1.86
CA GLN A 80 -3.33 -3.32 3.15
C GLN A 80 -2.55 -3.98 4.29
N TYR A 81 -2.44 -5.28 4.30
CA TYR A 81 -1.64 -6.02 5.27
C TYR A 81 -0.16 -5.59 5.23
N ALA A 82 0.38 -5.44 4.03
CA ALA A 82 1.74 -4.94 3.83
C ALA A 82 1.89 -3.49 4.30
N ALA A 83 0.94 -2.62 3.95
CA ALA A 83 0.97 -1.21 4.37
C ALA A 83 0.96 -1.07 5.90
N ASP A 84 0.14 -1.85 6.58
CA ASP A 84 0.08 -1.86 8.04
C ASP A 84 1.41 -2.32 8.65
N GLY A 85 2.02 -3.35 8.09
CA GLY A 85 3.32 -3.85 8.54
C GLY A 85 4.44 -2.82 8.37
N TRP A 86 4.54 -2.22 7.20
CA TRP A 86 5.54 -1.18 6.95
C TRP A 86 5.31 0.06 7.81
N ASN A 87 4.05 0.47 8.03
CA ASN A 87 3.71 1.57 8.90
C ASN A 87 4.23 1.31 10.34
N GLN A 88 3.93 0.16 10.90
CA GLN A 88 4.38 -0.22 12.24
C GLN A 88 5.91 -0.27 12.33
N PHE A 89 6.55 -0.85 11.33
CA PHE A 89 8.00 -0.91 11.25
C PHE A 89 8.64 0.48 11.28
N LEU A 90 8.13 1.40 10.46
CA LEU A 90 8.64 2.76 10.39
C LEU A 90 8.44 3.50 11.71
N GLN A 91 7.28 3.35 12.35
CA GLN A 91 7.05 3.95 13.67
C GLN A 91 8.01 3.41 14.73
N MET A 92 8.35 2.14 14.68
CA MET A 92 9.36 1.55 15.57
C MET A 92 10.75 2.17 15.38
N THR A 93 11.04 2.68 14.19
CA THR A 93 12.31 3.37 13.92
C THR A 93 12.28 4.86 14.26
N GLY A 94 11.19 5.36 14.82
CA GLY A 94 11.04 6.74 15.22
C GLY A 94 10.39 7.67 14.23
N VAL A 95 9.85 7.11 13.12
CA VAL A 95 9.12 7.90 12.11
C VAL A 95 7.75 8.28 12.67
N ASP A 96 7.32 9.53 12.46
CA ASP A 96 6.00 9.99 12.89
C ASP A 96 4.88 9.23 12.15
N GLU A 97 3.72 9.13 12.79
CA GLU A 97 2.58 8.35 12.30
C GLU A 97 2.15 8.74 10.88
N LYS A 98 2.06 10.05 10.60
CA LYS A 98 1.62 10.55 9.29
C LYS A 98 2.60 10.18 8.17
N THR A 99 3.89 10.34 8.42
CA THR A 99 4.94 9.97 7.46
C THR A 99 5.02 8.46 7.30
N ALA A 100 4.93 7.72 8.41
CA ALA A 100 4.94 6.25 8.39
C ALA A 100 3.76 5.69 7.60
N ASP A 101 2.58 6.28 7.70
CA ASP A 101 1.41 5.89 6.91
C ASP A 101 1.67 6.06 5.41
N LYS A 102 2.12 7.24 5.01
CA LYS A 102 2.39 7.55 3.60
C LYS A 102 3.48 6.67 3.01
N ASP A 103 4.61 6.58 3.69
CA ASP A 103 5.76 5.82 3.20
C ASP A 103 5.52 4.31 3.31
N GLY A 104 4.77 3.87 4.31
CA GLY A 104 4.37 2.47 4.45
C GLY A 104 3.51 1.99 3.29
N ARG A 105 2.59 2.83 2.81
CA ARG A 105 1.79 2.53 1.62
C ARG A 105 2.64 2.43 0.36
N LEU A 106 3.63 3.31 0.22
CA LEU A 106 4.58 3.26 -0.89
C LEU A 106 5.43 1.98 -0.85
N MET A 107 5.94 1.63 0.31
CA MET A 107 6.71 0.39 0.50
C MET A 107 5.87 -0.86 0.20
N ALA A 108 4.60 -0.86 0.59
CA ALA A 108 3.68 -1.95 0.31
C ALA A 108 3.48 -2.19 -1.19
N CYS A 109 3.51 -1.12 -2.00
CA CYS A 109 3.39 -1.24 -3.45
C CYS A 109 4.63 -1.90 -4.09
N GLU A 110 5.78 -1.80 -3.45
CA GLU A 110 7.01 -2.43 -3.92
C GLU A 110 7.24 -3.81 -3.32
N ILE A 111 6.94 -3.97 -2.02
CA ILE A 111 7.16 -5.23 -1.29
C ILE A 111 5.86 -5.60 -0.56
N SER A 112 5.09 -6.49 -1.16
CA SER A 112 3.83 -6.97 -0.60
C SER A 112 3.71 -8.49 -0.59
N GLU A 113 4.75 -9.24 -0.99
CA GLU A 113 4.71 -10.69 -0.97
C GLU A 113 4.46 -11.20 0.45
N GLU A 114 3.47 -12.09 0.58
CA GLU A 114 2.97 -12.56 1.86
C GLU A 114 4.08 -13.07 2.78
N GLU A 115 4.99 -13.88 2.25
CA GLU A 115 6.11 -14.43 3.03
C GLU A 115 7.01 -13.33 3.62
N LYS A 116 7.33 -12.31 2.82
CA LYS A 116 8.16 -11.18 3.26
C LYS A 116 7.46 -10.35 4.32
N ILE A 117 6.16 -10.14 4.15
CA ILE A 117 5.37 -9.36 5.12
C ILE A 117 5.15 -10.15 6.42
N ASP A 118 4.94 -11.45 6.35
CA ASP A 118 4.86 -12.28 7.54
C ASP A 118 6.16 -12.22 8.36
N ASN A 119 7.30 -12.23 7.69
CA ASN A 119 8.59 -12.07 8.35
C ASN A 119 8.76 -10.68 8.97
N LEU A 120 8.27 -9.63 8.30
CA LEU A 120 8.25 -8.27 8.84
C LEU A 120 7.42 -8.19 10.12
N TRP A 121 6.24 -8.80 10.13
CA TRP A 121 5.37 -8.83 11.31
C TRP A 121 5.99 -9.63 12.46
N ARG A 122 6.69 -10.72 12.17
CA ARG A 122 7.46 -11.45 13.22
C ARG A 122 8.52 -10.53 13.85
N PHE A 123 9.24 -9.80 13.04
CA PHE A 123 10.23 -8.83 13.53
C PHE A 123 9.57 -7.78 14.41
N ILE A 124 8.45 -7.20 13.97
CA ILE A 124 7.69 -6.19 14.74
C ILE A 124 7.21 -6.79 16.07
N ASN A 125 6.63 -7.98 16.04
CA ASN A 125 6.05 -8.65 17.22
C ASN A 125 7.11 -9.05 18.26
N THR A 126 8.36 -9.19 17.86
CA THR A 126 9.48 -9.44 18.78
C THR A 126 10.13 -8.16 19.30
N GLY A 127 9.54 -6.98 19.01
CA GLY A 127 10.07 -5.68 19.42
C GLY A 127 11.38 -5.31 18.75
N GLY A 128 11.62 -5.84 17.55
CA GLY A 128 12.86 -5.58 16.81
C GLY A 128 14.08 -6.32 17.36
N ARG A 129 13.90 -7.31 18.21
CA ARG A 129 15.00 -8.09 18.80
C ARG A 129 15.61 -9.08 17.83
N ASN A 130 14.87 -9.49 16.84
CA ASN A 130 15.36 -10.38 15.80
C ASN A 130 15.98 -9.59 14.65
N THR A 131 16.90 -10.24 13.95
CA THR A 131 17.48 -9.70 12.72
C THR A 131 16.40 -9.56 11.64
N ILE A 132 16.59 -8.61 10.73
CA ILE A 132 15.75 -8.53 9.55
C ILE A 132 15.86 -9.83 8.79
N PRO A 133 14.72 -10.47 8.46
CA PRO A 133 14.74 -11.72 7.71
C PRO A 133 15.46 -11.55 6.36
N LYS A 134 16.20 -12.57 5.94
CA LYS A 134 16.91 -12.57 4.64
C LYS A 134 15.97 -12.38 3.44
N SER A 135 14.68 -12.64 3.62
CA SER A 135 13.65 -12.42 2.60
C SER A 135 13.38 -10.94 2.31
N ILE A 136 13.81 -10.03 3.20
CA ILE A 136 13.66 -8.59 2.98
C ILE A 136 15.01 -8.06 2.49
N ASP A 137 15.04 -7.61 1.25
CA ASP A 137 16.23 -7.06 0.65
C ASP A 137 16.47 -5.63 1.14
N CYS A 138 17.57 -5.44 1.86
CA CYS A 138 17.98 -4.13 2.36
C CYS A 138 18.24 -3.13 1.25
N HIS A 139 18.73 -3.60 0.11
CA HIS A 139 18.97 -2.74 -1.04
C HIS A 139 17.65 -2.12 -1.55
N THR A 140 16.57 -2.90 -1.56
CA THR A 140 15.24 -2.42 -1.89
C THR A 140 14.74 -1.40 -0.88
N LEU A 141 14.95 -1.64 0.42
CA LEU A 141 14.60 -0.68 1.46
C LEU A 141 15.32 0.66 1.29
N TRP A 142 16.61 0.64 1.00
CA TRP A 142 17.39 1.85 0.76
C TRP A 142 16.94 2.65 -0.46
N LYS A 143 16.39 2.00 -1.48
CA LYS A 143 15.83 2.67 -2.65
C LYS A 143 14.50 3.38 -2.37
N ILE A 144 13.72 2.85 -1.43
CA ILE A 144 12.41 3.39 -1.09
C ILE A 144 12.54 4.53 -0.08
N LEU A 145 13.42 4.38 0.90
CA LEU A 145 13.66 5.38 1.92
C LEU A 145 14.46 6.56 1.37
N GLU A 146 13.97 7.78 1.60
CA GLU A 146 14.72 8.98 1.26
C GLU A 146 15.99 9.07 2.12
N PRO A 147 17.18 9.28 1.50
CA PRO A 147 18.43 9.38 2.26
C PRO A 147 18.37 10.47 3.33
N GLY A 148 18.76 10.13 4.55
CA GLY A 148 18.80 11.06 5.68
C GLY A 148 17.46 11.33 6.38
N LYS A 149 16.35 10.84 5.85
CA LYS A 149 15.03 11.02 6.45
C LYS A 149 14.75 10.03 7.59
N TYR A 150 15.33 8.83 7.49
CA TYR A 150 15.15 7.78 8.48
C TYR A 150 16.47 7.30 9.02
N GLN A 151 16.54 7.09 10.35
CA GLN A 151 17.63 6.37 10.99
C GLN A 151 17.15 4.95 11.25
N VAL A 152 17.39 4.08 10.29
CA VAL A 152 17.03 2.66 10.42
C VAL A 152 18.29 1.87 10.72
N TRP A 153 18.31 1.25 11.89
CA TRP A 153 19.40 0.37 12.30
C TRP A 153 19.03 -1.08 11.99
N PHE A 154 19.74 -1.65 11.04
CA PHE A 154 19.59 -3.06 10.71
C PHE A 154 20.73 -3.85 11.31
N SER A 155 20.39 -4.90 12.05
CA SER A 155 21.36 -5.87 12.53
C SER A 155 21.31 -7.09 11.62
N PHE A 156 22.43 -7.45 11.00
CA PHE A 156 22.56 -8.59 10.11
C PHE A 156 23.40 -9.67 10.75
N TYR A 157 22.94 -10.89 10.62
CA TYR A 157 23.71 -12.08 10.90
C TYR A 157 23.79 -12.97 9.68
#